data_23ef95b2aefd904ba50c465b3b54f00f
#
_entry.id   23ef95b2aefd904ba50c465b3b54f00f
#
_cell.length_a   1.000
_cell.length_b   1.000
_cell.length_c   1.000
_cell.angle_alpha   90.00
_cell.angle_beta   90.00
_cell.angle_gamma   90.00
#
_symmetry.space_group_name_H-M   'P 1'
#
loop_
_entity.id
_entity.type
_entity.pdbx_description
1 polymer ?
#
loop_
_entity_poly.entity_id
_entity_poly.type
_entity_poly.pdbx_seq_one_letter_code
_entity_poly.pdbx_strand_id
1 'polypeptide(L)'
;MRSAGTIALATLLCALIGGAPWHAMAADGYPSRPVTVVVPFTPGGSTDIMARHEAEVLQRALGQSFVVENKPGAGGEIGIAYAAKAAADGYTLLHSPSIIILLPYMKKVVSYDLAKDFAPVMLTGLTQFALVVAPTLPVSSVKDLIALAKSKPGELTYASSGIGSPHQIFAERFKTMTGTDIRHIPYKGAVPGLADIASGNVSVAFVDIPPALPLIQAGRVKALAVLSAKGNPELPGVPALAETVPGYDASSWQGFFARAGTPRPIIDTLNAALAADFKRPETAERFRALGIVAQWNTPAEFAAFITEQSAKGGKVIRAAGIEPE
;
A
#
# COMPACT_ATOMS: atom_id res chain seq x y z
N MET A 1 84.21 15.74 -33.18
CA MET A 1 83.84 14.55 -34.02
C MET A 1 82.89 13.63 -33.27
N ARG A 2 81.71 13.39 -33.85
CA ARG A 2 80.82 12.22 -33.64
C ARG A 2 80.28 12.01 -32.16
N SER A 3 79.03 11.82 -31.85
CA SER A 3 77.87 11.40 -32.69
C SER A 3 76.58 11.75 -31.92
N ALA A 4 75.72 12.43 -32.62
CA ALA A 4 74.32 12.52 -32.23
C ALA A 4 73.57 11.20 -32.58
N GLY A 5 72.60 10.86 -31.82
CA GLY A 5 71.63 9.82 -32.25
C GLY A 5 71.29 8.84 -31.19
N THR A 6 70.04 8.72 -30.89
CA THR A 6 69.31 7.67 -30.15
C THR A 6 68.74 8.09 -28.77
N ILE A 7 67.85 9.06 -28.75
CA ILE A 7 66.81 9.17 -27.73
C ILE A 7 65.56 9.71 -28.43
N ALA A 8 64.81 8.88 -29.10
CA ALA A 8 63.50 9.26 -29.62
C ALA A 8 62.73 8.00 -30.03
N LEU A 9 62.39 7.13 -29.08
CA LEU A 9 61.40 6.03 -29.32
C LEU A 9 60.95 5.36 -28.01
N ALA A 10 60.47 6.14 -27.03
CA ALA A 10 59.92 5.56 -25.84
C ALA A 10 58.75 6.37 -25.20
N THR A 11 58.03 7.15 -25.99
CA THR A 11 56.92 7.99 -25.47
C THR A 11 55.66 7.90 -26.33
N LEU A 12 55.27 6.71 -26.77
CA LEU A 12 54.02 6.55 -27.52
C LEU A 12 53.35 5.20 -27.25
N LEU A 13 53.22 4.80 -25.98
CA LEU A 13 52.47 3.57 -25.65
C LEU A 13 51.75 3.66 -24.31
N CYS A 14 51.13 4.78 -23.97
CA CYS A 14 50.30 4.95 -22.77
C CYS A 14 49.04 5.79 -23.01
N ALA A 15 48.34 5.59 -24.13
CA ALA A 15 47.11 6.32 -24.43
C ALA A 15 46.05 5.42 -25.11
N LEU A 16 45.89 4.17 -24.67
CA LEU A 16 44.83 3.29 -25.17
C LEU A 16 44.26 2.42 -24.03
N ILE A 17 44.08 3.02 -22.83
CA ILE A 17 43.07 2.51 -21.90
C ILE A 17 41.82 3.31 -22.22
N GLY A 18 41.23 3.02 -23.39
CA GLY A 18 39.93 3.48 -23.79
C GLY A 18 38.94 2.98 -22.75
N GLY A 19 38.26 3.94 -22.09
CA GLY A 19 37.12 3.65 -21.26
C GLY A 19 36.18 2.74 -22.04
N ALA A 20 36.06 1.49 -21.62
CA ALA A 20 34.98 0.64 -22.06
C ALA A 20 33.68 1.42 -21.79
N PRO A 21 32.82 1.68 -22.78
CA PRO A 21 31.52 2.24 -22.49
C PRO A 21 30.87 1.23 -21.56
N TRP A 22 30.50 1.67 -20.35
CA TRP A 22 29.49 0.96 -19.57
C TRP A 22 28.27 0.90 -20.48
N HIS A 23 28.15 -0.21 -21.20
CA HIS A 23 26.94 -0.53 -21.89
C HIS A 23 25.90 -0.56 -20.79
N ALA A 24 25.03 0.44 -20.78
CA ALA A 24 23.73 0.30 -20.17
C ALA A 24 23.21 -1.04 -20.71
N MET A 25 23.19 -2.09 -19.88
CA MET A 25 22.54 -3.36 -20.23
C MET A 25 21.12 -2.95 -20.58
N ALA A 26 20.87 -2.89 -21.88
CA ALA A 26 19.56 -2.70 -22.42
C ALA A 26 18.66 -3.75 -21.77
N ALA A 27 17.42 -3.39 -21.47
CA ALA A 27 16.41 -4.30 -20.96
C ALA A 27 15.96 -5.36 -21.98
N ASP A 28 16.84 -5.70 -22.95
CA ASP A 28 16.64 -6.75 -23.92
C ASP A 28 16.57 -8.07 -23.15
N GLY A 29 15.33 -8.57 -22.97
CA GLY A 29 15.03 -9.82 -22.31
C GLY A 29 14.54 -9.73 -20.86
N TYR A 30 14.21 -8.56 -20.33
CA TYR A 30 13.52 -8.48 -19.04
C TYR A 30 12.00 -8.68 -19.19
N PRO A 31 11.39 -9.55 -18.36
CA PRO A 31 12.02 -10.50 -17.43
C PRO A 31 12.43 -11.80 -18.14
N SER A 32 13.60 -12.38 -17.80
CA SER A 32 14.08 -13.67 -18.31
C SER A 32 13.84 -14.84 -17.34
N ARG A 33 13.35 -14.57 -16.14
CA ARG A 33 13.04 -15.53 -15.07
C ARG A 33 11.85 -15.03 -14.25
N PRO A 34 11.24 -15.86 -13.39
CA PRO A 34 10.13 -15.44 -12.52
C PRO A 34 10.46 -14.22 -11.67
N VAL A 35 9.46 -13.33 -11.53
CA VAL A 35 9.52 -12.10 -10.74
C VAL A 35 8.67 -12.27 -9.49
N THR A 36 9.18 -11.87 -8.33
CA THR A 36 8.44 -11.88 -7.06
C THR A 36 7.78 -10.52 -6.83
N VAL A 37 6.48 -10.53 -6.53
CA VAL A 37 5.73 -9.34 -6.07
C VAL A 37 5.45 -9.50 -4.58
N VAL A 38 6.16 -8.75 -3.75
CA VAL A 38 6.02 -8.79 -2.30
C VAL A 38 4.77 -8.00 -1.89
N VAL A 39 3.95 -8.61 -1.02
CA VAL A 39 2.77 -7.99 -0.39
C VAL A 39 2.97 -8.01 1.12
N PRO A 40 2.95 -6.86 1.82
CA PRO A 40 3.30 -6.78 3.25
C PRO A 40 2.17 -7.18 4.21
N PHE A 41 1.10 -7.82 3.71
CA PHE A 41 -0.08 -8.24 4.48
C PHE A 41 -0.50 -9.67 4.15
N THR A 42 -1.43 -10.23 4.96
CA THR A 42 -1.99 -11.55 4.73
C THR A 42 -2.77 -11.62 3.41
N PRO A 43 -2.87 -12.81 2.79
CA PRO A 43 -3.70 -13.01 1.61
C PRO A 43 -5.16 -12.58 1.81
N GLY A 44 -5.82 -12.18 0.72
CA GLY A 44 -7.25 -11.85 0.66
C GLY A 44 -7.63 -10.44 1.06
N GLY A 45 -6.70 -9.60 1.54
CA GLY A 45 -6.91 -8.15 1.71
C GLY A 45 -6.84 -7.40 0.38
N SER A 46 -7.26 -6.13 0.36
CA SER A 46 -7.24 -5.30 -0.86
C SER A 46 -5.87 -5.23 -1.53
N THR A 47 -4.80 -5.13 -0.73
CA THR A 47 -3.42 -5.11 -1.24
C THR A 47 -3.06 -6.42 -1.96
N ASP A 48 -3.46 -7.58 -1.43
CA ASP A 48 -3.22 -8.88 -2.07
C ASP A 48 -4.05 -9.06 -3.34
N ILE A 49 -5.32 -8.65 -3.30
CA ILE A 49 -6.23 -8.71 -4.46
C ILE A 49 -5.67 -7.89 -5.63
N MET A 50 -5.22 -6.67 -5.38
CA MET A 50 -4.63 -5.81 -6.40
C MET A 50 -3.30 -6.36 -6.92
N ALA A 51 -2.41 -6.78 -6.03
CA ALA A 51 -1.12 -7.34 -6.41
C ALA A 51 -1.26 -8.60 -7.29
N ARG A 52 -2.26 -9.46 -7.04
CA ARG A 52 -2.54 -10.64 -7.89
C ARG A 52 -3.04 -10.23 -9.26
N HIS A 53 -3.92 -9.24 -9.36
CA HIS A 53 -4.35 -8.71 -10.64
C HIS A 53 -3.16 -8.12 -11.43
N GLU A 54 -2.32 -7.33 -10.79
CA GLU A 54 -1.11 -6.73 -11.40
C GLU A 54 -0.13 -7.82 -11.87
N ALA A 55 0.09 -8.85 -11.04
CA ALA A 55 0.92 -9.99 -11.40
C ALA A 55 0.38 -10.73 -12.65
N GLU A 56 -0.94 -10.96 -12.72
CA GLU A 56 -1.59 -11.54 -13.91
C GLU A 56 -1.42 -10.66 -15.15
N VAL A 57 -1.57 -9.34 -15.01
CA VAL A 57 -1.37 -8.37 -16.10
C VAL A 57 0.06 -8.44 -16.63
N LEU A 58 1.02 -8.34 -15.71
CA LEU A 58 2.45 -8.37 -16.05
C LEU A 58 2.86 -9.71 -16.67
N GLN A 59 2.35 -10.83 -16.15
CA GLN A 59 2.60 -12.15 -16.73
C GLN A 59 2.08 -12.25 -18.17
N ARG A 60 0.86 -11.78 -18.44
CA ARG A 60 0.29 -11.77 -19.80
C ARG A 60 1.07 -10.84 -20.75
N ALA A 61 1.50 -9.68 -20.25
CA ALA A 61 2.18 -8.69 -21.09
C ALA A 61 3.65 -9.02 -21.38
N LEU A 62 4.36 -9.63 -20.42
CA LEU A 62 5.80 -9.81 -20.47
C LEU A 62 6.25 -11.27 -20.61
N GLY A 63 5.32 -12.24 -20.62
CA GLY A 63 5.59 -13.64 -20.93
C GLY A 63 6.35 -14.44 -19.88
N GLN A 64 6.54 -13.86 -18.66
CA GLN A 64 7.18 -14.54 -17.54
C GLN A 64 6.26 -14.56 -16.32
N SER A 65 6.47 -15.51 -15.41
CA SER A 65 5.68 -15.61 -14.19
C SER A 65 5.96 -14.47 -13.23
N PHE A 66 4.88 -13.82 -12.73
CA PHE A 66 4.91 -12.89 -11.61
C PHE A 66 4.22 -13.56 -10.42
N VAL A 67 4.96 -13.82 -9.34
CA VAL A 67 4.48 -14.60 -8.19
C VAL A 67 4.29 -13.67 -6.99
N VAL A 68 3.07 -13.62 -6.46
CA VAL A 68 2.78 -12.84 -5.25
C VAL A 68 3.25 -13.59 -4.02
N GLU A 69 4.10 -12.96 -3.21
CA GLU A 69 4.60 -13.46 -1.95
C GLU A 69 4.13 -12.58 -0.79
N ASN A 70 3.29 -13.11 0.09
CA ASN A 70 2.80 -12.39 1.26
C ASN A 70 3.80 -12.47 2.41
N LYS A 71 4.28 -11.32 2.91
CA LYS A 71 5.19 -11.19 4.07
C LYS A 71 4.58 -10.28 5.14
N PRO A 72 3.58 -10.77 5.89
CA PRO A 72 2.88 -9.97 6.88
C PRO A 72 3.67 -9.78 8.17
N GLY A 73 3.37 -8.71 8.90
CA GLY A 73 3.86 -8.44 10.24
C GLY A 73 4.32 -7.01 10.46
N ALA A 74 4.31 -6.58 11.73
CA ALA A 74 4.71 -5.24 12.16
C ALA A 74 4.04 -4.09 11.38
N GLY A 75 2.71 -4.21 11.11
CA GLY A 75 1.97 -3.20 10.33
C GLY A 75 2.36 -3.13 8.85
N GLY A 76 3.06 -4.14 8.32
CA GLY A 76 3.58 -4.18 6.95
C GLY A 76 5.09 -3.97 6.84
N GLU A 77 5.75 -3.53 7.91
CA GLU A 77 7.18 -3.22 7.88
C GLU A 77 8.04 -4.41 7.46
N ILE A 78 7.71 -5.64 7.88
CA ILE A 78 8.50 -6.84 7.55
C ILE A 78 8.58 -7.02 6.03
N GLY A 79 7.46 -6.95 5.33
CA GLY A 79 7.41 -7.10 3.87
C GLY A 79 8.10 -5.94 3.14
N ILE A 80 7.88 -4.71 3.60
CA ILE A 80 8.52 -3.51 3.02
C ILE A 80 10.04 -3.59 3.19
N ALA A 81 10.53 -3.90 4.39
CA ALA A 81 11.96 -4.02 4.67
C ALA A 81 12.64 -5.18 3.91
N TYR A 82 11.90 -6.27 3.66
CA TYR A 82 12.37 -7.35 2.80
C TYR A 82 12.60 -6.86 1.37
N ALA A 83 11.62 -6.18 0.78
CA ALA A 83 11.73 -5.63 -0.56
C ALA A 83 12.82 -4.53 -0.66
N ALA A 84 12.99 -3.71 0.39
CA ALA A 84 14.03 -2.69 0.47
C ALA A 84 15.47 -3.25 0.43
N LYS A 85 15.66 -4.50 0.80
CA LYS A 85 16.99 -5.18 0.81
C LYS A 85 17.24 -6.03 -0.44
N ALA A 86 16.27 -6.11 -1.36
CA ALA A 86 16.40 -6.88 -2.58
C ALA A 86 17.41 -6.25 -3.56
N ALA A 87 17.83 -7.02 -4.56
CA ALA A 87 18.65 -6.50 -5.65
C ALA A 87 17.85 -5.49 -6.50
N ALA A 88 18.54 -4.48 -7.03
CA ALA A 88 17.95 -3.46 -7.89
C ALA A 88 17.90 -3.92 -9.37
N ASP A 89 17.40 -5.14 -9.60
CA ASP A 89 17.38 -5.79 -10.91
C ASP A 89 15.95 -5.99 -11.48
N GLY A 90 14.93 -5.53 -10.74
CA GLY A 90 13.53 -5.65 -11.14
C GLY A 90 12.88 -7.02 -10.86
N TYR A 91 13.59 -8.00 -10.28
CA TYR A 91 13.03 -9.32 -10.00
C TYR A 91 12.40 -9.48 -8.63
N THR A 92 12.52 -8.46 -7.78
CA THR A 92 11.72 -8.33 -6.56
C THR A 92 11.05 -6.96 -6.57
N LEU A 93 9.73 -6.98 -6.64
CA LEU A 93 8.88 -5.79 -6.67
C LEU A 93 8.06 -5.74 -5.38
N LEU A 94 7.52 -4.58 -5.04
CA LEU A 94 6.68 -4.38 -3.88
C LEU A 94 5.34 -3.79 -4.33
N HIS A 95 4.24 -4.40 -3.90
CA HIS A 95 2.94 -3.75 -3.89
C HIS A 95 2.60 -3.38 -2.45
N SER A 96 2.39 -2.09 -2.19
CA SER A 96 2.16 -1.58 -0.84
C SER A 96 1.08 -0.51 -0.81
N PRO A 97 0.22 -0.50 0.24
CA PRO A 97 -0.65 0.63 0.51
C PRO A 97 0.12 1.82 1.09
N SER A 98 -0.60 2.91 1.34
CA SER A 98 -0.08 4.17 1.89
C SER A 98 0.72 4.05 3.19
N ILE A 99 0.69 2.90 3.86
CA ILE A 99 1.48 2.64 5.07
C ILE A 99 2.98 2.87 4.87
N ILE A 100 3.49 2.64 3.67
CA ILE A 100 4.90 2.83 3.35
C ILE A 100 5.40 4.26 3.62
N ILE A 101 4.52 5.27 3.51
CA ILE A 101 4.84 6.66 3.85
C ILE A 101 4.47 7.04 5.29
N LEU A 102 3.66 6.25 5.98
CA LEU A 102 3.09 6.59 7.27
C LEU A 102 3.88 5.98 8.44
N LEU A 103 4.42 4.77 8.27
CA LEU A 103 5.22 4.08 9.30
C LEU A 103 6.34 4.95 9.89
N PRO A 104 7.10 5.76 9.10
CA PRO A 104 8.12 6.64 9.66
C PRO A 104 7.62 7.71 10.64
N TYR A 105 6.32 8.00 10.64
CA TYR A 105 5.71 8.93 11.60
C TYR A 105 5.13 8.25 12.83
N MET A 106 5.04 6.92 12.84
CA MET A 106 4.38 6.11 13.87
C MET A 106 5.36 5.23 14.64
N LYS A 107 6.60 5.11 14.17
CA LYS A 107 7.65 4.32 14.79
C LYS A 107 8.90 5.16 14.98
N LYS A 108 9.58 4.98 16.11
CA LYS A 108 10.86 5.63 16.38
C LYS A 108 11.95 5.22 15.38
N VAL A 109 11.90 3.97 14.93
CA VAL A 109 12.83 3.42 13.95
C VAL A 109 12.07 2.54 12.96
N VAL A 110 12.29 2.76 11.68
CA VAL A 110 11.84 1.88 10.60
C VAL A 110 13.02 1.31 9.85
N SER A 111 12.86 0.11 9.31
CA SER A 111 13.95 -0.66 8.68
C SER A 111 14.13 -0.32 7.19
N TYR A 112 13.59 0.79 6.71
CA TYR A 112 13.71 1.26 5.33
C TYR A 112 13.64 2.78 5.24
N ASP A 113 14.12 3.33 4.13
CA ASP A 113 13.97 4.73 3.73
C ASP A 113 13.31 4.77 2.35
N LEU A 114 12.07 5.28 2.30
CA LEU A 114 11.29 5.24 1.06
C LEU A 114 12.03 5.91 -0.11
N ALA A 115 12.64 7.06 0.11
CA ALA A 115 13.30 7.82 -0.95
C ALA A 115 14.59 7.17 -1.46
N LYS A 116 15.30 6.43 -0.58
CA LYS A 116 16.56 5.77 -0.91
C LYS A 116 16.37 4.33 -1.38
N ASP A 117 15.31 3.67 -0.90
CA ASP A 117 15.15 2.23 -1.09
C ASP A 117 14.18 1.86 -2.20
N PHE A 118 13.30 2.77 -2.62
CA PHE A 118 12.26 2.45 -3.60
C PHE A 118 12.20 3.43 -4.76
N ALA A 119 11.92 2.87 -5.94
CA ALA A 119 11.57 3.61 -7.15
C ALA A 119 10.07 3.40 -7.41
N PRO A 120 9.27 4.48 -7.44
CA PRO A 120 7.85 4.40 -7.79
C PRO A 120 7.67 3.88 -9.23
N VAL A 121 6.75 2.92 -9.42
CA VAL A 121 6.36 2.41 -10.73
C VAL A 121 5.00 2.99 -11.13
N MET A 122 3.96 2.80 -10.30
CA MET A 122 2.61 3.29 -10.60
C MET A 122 1.75 3.37 -9.33
N LEU A 123 0.95 4.43 -9.20
CA LEU A 123 -0.22 4.43 -8.34
C LEU A 123 -1.28 3.57 -9.03
N THR A 124 -1.77 2.52 -8.36
CA THR A 124 -2.66 1.54 -8.98
C THR A 124 -4.09 1.63 -8.48
N GLY A 125 -4.32 2.24 -7.32
CA GLY A 125 -5.69 2.40 -6.86
C GLY A 125 -5.85 3.22 -5.59
N LEU A 126 -7.09 3.64 -5.38
CA LEU A 126 -7.56 4.21 -4.12
C LEU A 126 -8.51 3.20 -3.48
N THR A 127 -8.19 2.75 -2.28
CA THR A 127 -9.01 1.84 -1.51
C THR A 127 -9.90 2.62 -0.56
N GLN A 128 -11.19 2.33 -0.60
CA GLN A 128 -12.16 2.88 0.32
C GLN A 128 -12.38 1.93 1.51
N PHE A 129 -12.84 2.50 2.62
CA PHE A 129 -12.99 1.82 3.89
C PHE A 129 -14.42 1.96 4.43
N ALA A 130 -14.81 0.99 5.24
CA ALA A 130 -16.07 1.01 5.99
C ALA A 130 -15.81 0.85 7.49
N LEU A 131 -16.64 1.48 8.28
CA LEU A 131 -16.84 1.19 9.70
C LEU A 131 -17.82 0.04 9.80
N VAL A 132 -17.33 -1.11 10.21
CA VAL A 132 -18.15 -2.32 10.42
C VAL A 132 -18.17 -2.73 11.87
N VAL A 133 -19.24 -3.39 12.29
CA VAL A 133 -19.42 -3.92 13.65
C VAL A 133 -19.86 -5.36 13.64
N ALA A 134 -19.61 -6.05 14.74
CA ALA A 134 -20.11 -7.40 14.99
C ALA A 134 -21.65 -7.45 14.85
N PRO A 135 -22.22 -8.52 14.27
CA PRO A 135 -23.67 -8.64 14.09
C PRO A 135 -24.43 -8.64 15.41
N THR A 136 -23.78 -9.09 16.49
CA THR A 136 -24.33 -9.16 17.85
C THR A 136 -24.31 -7.84 18.59
N LEU A 137 -23.55 -6.84 18.12
CA LEU A 137 -23.47 -5.54 18.78
C LEU A 137 -24.82 -4.80 18.64
N PRO A 138 -25.44 -4.31 19.74
CA PRO A 138 -26.77 -3.71 19.72
C PRO A 138 -26.73 -2.24 19.25
N VAL A 139 -26.19 -2.01 18.05
CA VAL A 139 -26.09 -0.69 17.40
C VAL A 139 -26.58 -0.78 15.96
N SER A 140 -27.23 0.27 15.47
CA SER A 140 -27.74 0.37 14.10
C SER A 140 -27.19 1.61 13.36
N SER A 141 -26.51 2.49 14.07
CA SER A 141 -25.93 3.71 13.51
C SER A 141 -24.59 4.07 14.16
N VAL A 142 -23.85 4.98 13.54
CA VAL A 142 -22.63 5.54 14.13
C VAL A 142 -22.93 6.28 15.44
N LYS A 143 -24.10 6.93 15.55
CA LYS A 143 -24.53 7.59 16.81
C LYS A 143 -24.70 6.59 17.93
N ASP A 144 -25.33 5.43 17.66
CA ASP A 144 -25.52 4.39 18.67
C ASP A 144 -24.16 3.82 19.13
N LEU A 145 -23.22 3.61 18.17
CA LEU A 145 -21.87 3.14 18.48
C LEU A 145 -21.14 4.14 19.41
N ILE A 146 -21.20 5.43 19.08
CA ILE A 146 -20.58 6.48 19.91
C ILE A 146 -21.21 6.50 21.32
N ALA A 147 -22.52 6.44 21.40
CA ALA A 147 -23.23 6.41 22.70
C ALA A 147 -22.85 5.16 23.52
N LEU A 148 -22.82 3.99 22.90
CA LEU A 148 -22.43 2.74 23.56
C LEU A 148 -20.97 2.80 24.04
N ALA A 149 -20.03 3.25 23.18
CA ALA A 149 -18.63 3.35 23.56
C ALA A 149 -18.38 4.34 24.69
N LYS A 150 -19.14 5.45 24.75
CA LYS A 150 -19.08 6.41 25.86
C LYS A 150 -19.68 5.88 27.16
N SER A 151 -20.71 5.04 27.09
CA SER A 151 -21.32 4.42 28.27
C SER A 151 -20.48 3.29 28.86
N LYS A 152 -19.55 2.72 28.07
CA LYS A 152 -18.70 1.57 28.41
C LYS A 152 -17.24 1.81 27.96
N PRO A 153 -16.53 2.78 28.56
CA PRO A 153 -15.15 3.11 28.16
C PRO A 153 -14.23 1.88 28.29
N GLY A 154 -13.44 1.60 27.25
CA GLY A 154 -12.47 0.49 27.21
C GLY A 154 -13.08 -0.92 27.10
N GLU A 155 -14.42 -1.11 27.15
CA GLU A 155 -15.05 -2.42 26.99
C GLU A 155 -15.12 -2.85 25.51
N LEU A 156 -15.44 -1.94 24.59
CA LEU A 156 -15.44 -2.24 23.17
C LEU A 156 -14.02 -2.40 22.65
N THR A 157 -13.90 -3.27 21.64
CA THR A 157 -12.61 -3.53 20.99
C THR A 157 -12.69 -3.23 19.50
N TYR A 158 -11.57 -2.81 18.89
CA TYR A 158 -11.48 -2.71 17.45
C TYR A 158 -10.32 -3.52 16.87
N ALA A 159 -10.57 -4.16 15.71
CA ALA A 159 -9.56 -4.89 14.95
C ALA A 159 -8.81 -3.95 13.99
N SER A 160 -7.50 -4.18 13.83
CA SER A 160 -6.69 -3.56 12.79
C SER A 160 -5.80 -4.60 12.09
N SER A 161 -5.20 -4.25 10.94
CA SER A 161 -4.20 -5.08 10.28
C SER A 161 -2.79 -4.98 10.88
N GLY A 162 -2.69 -4.46 12.10
CA GLY A 162 -1.47 -4.33 12.88
C GLY A 162 -1.17 -2.89 13.29
N ILE A 163 -0.24 -2.75 14.23
CA ILE A 163 0.23 -1.45 14.71
C ILE A 163 0.82 -0.67 13.53
N GLY A 164 0.44 0.59 13.40
CA GLY A 164 0.85 1.45 12.30
C GLY A 164 0.00 1.33 11.03
N SER A 165 -0.95 0.39 10.97
CA SER A 165 -1.78 0.22 9.77
C SER A 165 -2.80 1.35 9.55
N PRO A 166 -3.27 1.57 8.30
CA PRO A 166 -4.36 2.51 8.03
C PRO A 166 -5.60 2.26 8.90
N HIS A 167 -5.92 0.99 9.17
CA HIS A 167 -7.04 0.60 10.03
C HIS A 167 -6.91 1.19 11.45
N GLN A 168 -5.72 1.12 12.04
CA GLN A 168 -5.46 1.74 13.34
C GLN A 168 -5.58 3.25 13.26
N ILE A 169 -4.95 3.89 12.26
CA ILE A 169 -5.00 5.36 12.09
C ILE A 169 -6.43 5.86 12.02
N PHE A 170 -7.28 5.18 11.26
CA PHE A 170 -8.68 5.56 11.10
C PHE A 170 -9.47 5.36 12.39
N ALA A 171 -9.24 4.27 13.12
CA ALA A 171 -9.85 4.03 14.40
C ALA A 171 -9.43 5.07 15.47
N GLU A 172 -8.13 5.35 15.59
CA GLU A 172 -7.63 6.34 16.55
C GLU A 172 -8.14 7.75 16.21
N ARG A 173 -8.19 8.12 14.92
CA ARG A 173 -8.81 9.37 14.49
C ARG A 173 -10.29 9.44 14.89
N PHE A 174 -11.04 8.36 14.72
CA PHE A 174 -12.45 8.29 15.16
C PHE A 174 -12.57 8.47 16.67
N LYS A 175 -11.75 7.76 17.45
CA LYS A 175 -11.72 7.88 18.92
C LYS A 175 -11.46 9.31 19.35
N THR A 176 -10.44 9.96 18.77
CA THR A 176 -10.08 11.35 19.07
C THR A 176 -11.23 12.32 18.73
N MET A 177 -11.83 12.19 17.55
CA MET A 177 -12.89 13.09 17.10
C MET A 177 -14.21 12.91 17.85
N THR A 178 -14.47 11.72 18.39
CA THR A 178 -15.72 11.39 19.09
C THR A 178 -15.60 11.37 20.62
N GLY A 179 -14.37 11.40 21.14
CA GLY A 179 -14.10 11.26 22.57
C GLY A 179 -14.52 9.89 23.11
N THR A 180 -14.30 8.82 22.31
CA THR A 180 -14.63 7.43 22.69
C THR A 180 -13.36 6.68 23.07
N ASP A 181 -13.49 5.70 23.99
CA ASP A 181 -12.42 4.77 24.35
C ASP A 181 -12.79 3.37 23.88
N ILE A 182 -12.09 2.89 22.80
CA ILE A 182 -12.25 1.59 22.19
C ILE A 182 -10.88 0.94 22.13
N ARG A 183 -10.70 -0.25 22.70
CA ARG A 183 -9.41 -0.93 22.86
C ARG A 183 -8.94 -1.56 21.55
N HIS A 184 -7.67 -1.37 21.22
CA HIS A 184 -7.04 -1.90 20.01
C HIS A 184 -6.70 -3.40 20.13
N ILE A 185 -7.04 -4.19 19.09
CA ILE A 185 -6.63 -5.59 18.90
C ILE A 185 -5.92 -5.69 17.54
N PRO A 186 -4.58 -5.77 17.52
CA PRO A 186 -3.81 -5.84 16.28
C PRO A 186 -3.77 -7.28 15.71
N TYR A 187 -3.94 -7.38 14.39
CA TYR A 187 -3.80 -8.61 13.60
C TYR A 187 -2.68 -8.46 12.56
N LYS A 188 -2.30 -9.56 11.88
CA LYS A 188 -1.30 -9.53 10.79
C LYS A 188 -1.89 -9.11 9.42
N GLY A 189 -3.17 -8.71 9.36
CA GLY A 189 -3.90 -8.31 8.16
C GLY A 189 -5.39 -8.10 8.45
N ALA A 190 -6.16 -7.66 7.45
CA ALA A 190 -7.59 -7.37 7.61
C ALA A 190 -8.44 -8.64 7.82
N VAL A 191 -8.14 -9.70 7.07
CA VAL A 191 -8.98 -10.91 7.01
C VAL A 191 -9.14 -11.61 8.37
N PRO A 192 -8.07 -11.89 9.16
CA PRO A 192 -8.26 -12.50 10.48
C PRO A 192 -9.04 -11.60 11.45
N GLY A 193 -8.86 -10.28 11.40
CA GLY A 193 -9.66 -9.36 12.20
C GLY A 193 -11.14 -9.38 11.83
N LEU A 194 -11.47 -9.44 10.53
CA LEU A 194 -12.85 -9.56 10.04
C LEU A 194 -13.51 -10.86 10.47
N ALA A 195 -12.77 -11.97 10.53
CA ALA A 195 -13.30 -13.25 11.03
C ALA A 195 -13.73 -13.13 12.50
N ASP A 196 -12.93 -12.43 13.32
CA ASP A 196 -13.25 -12.19 14.73
C ASP A 196 -14.41 -11.19 14.93
N ILE A 197 -14.57 -10.20 14.05
CA ILE A 197 -15.78 -9.36 14.03
C ILE A 197 -17.01 -10.19 13.70
N ALA A 198 -16.93 -11.04 12.66
CA ALA A 198 -18.05 -11.89 12.22
C ALA A 198 -18.48 -12.93 13.28
N SER A 199 -17.56 -13.36 14.14
CA SER A 199 -17.84 -14.27 15.27
C SER A 199 -18.22 -13.54 16.56
N GLY A 200 -18.14 -12.20 16.61
CA GLY A 200 -18.45 -11.39 17.78
C GLY A 200 -17.34 -11.31 18.83
N ASN A 201 -16.13 -11.83 18.55
CA ASN A 201 -14.98 -11.75 19.45
C ASN A 201 -14.40 -10.34 19.53
N VAL A 202 -14.56 -9.56 18.47
CA VAL A 202 -14.17 -8.14 18.41
C VAL A 202 -15.38 -7.31 17.97
N SER A 203 -15.51 -6.11 18.54
CA SER A 203 -16.72 -5.29 18.40
C SER A 203 -16.78 -4.53 17.07
N VAL A 204 -15.67 -3.94 16.64
CA VAL A 204 -15.61 -2.89 15.60
C VAL A 204 -14.39 -3.10 14.69
N ALA A 205 -14.50 -2.69 13.42
CA ALA A 205 -13.33 -2.50 12.55
C ALA A 205 -13.55 -1.31 11.60
N PHE A 206 -12.44 -0.62 11.31
CA PHE A 206 -12.31 0.36 10.22
C PHE A 206 -11.53 -0.33 9.11
N VAL A 207 -12.22 -1.01 8.21
CA VAL A 207 -11.65 -2.01 7.31
C VAL A 207 -11.84 -1.63 5.86
N ASP A 208 -10.90 -2.02 5.00
CA ASP A 208 -11.03 -1.90 3.56
C ASP A 208 -12.25 -2.69 3.05
N ILE A 209 -13.00 -2.10 2.13
CA ILE A 209 -14.27 -2.64 1.62
C ILE A 209 -14.10 -3.99 0.93
N PRO A 210 -13.08 -4.25 0.07
CA PRO A 210 -12.97 -5.49 -0.68
C PRO A 210 -13.11 -6.78 0.15
N PRO A 211 -12.35 -7.00 1.22
CA PRO A 211 -12.50 -8.21 2.04
C PRO A 211 -13.76 -8.18 2.92
N ALA A 212 -14.31 -7.01 3.22
CA ALA A 212 -15.51 -6.88 4.06
C ALA A 212 -16.80 -7.06 3.26
N LEU A 213 -16.82 -6.72 1.98
CA LEU A 213 -18.03 -6.67 1.14
C LEU A 213 -18.81 -8.00 1.14
N PRO A 214 -18.20 -9.17 0.94
CA PRO A 214 -18.93 -10.44 0.99
C PRO A 214 -19.56 -10.71 2.36
N LEU A 215 -18.90 -10.32 3.45
CA LEU A 215 -19.42 -10.50 4.80
C LEU A 215 -20.56 -9.54 5.12
N ILE A 216 -20.51 -8.31 4.61
CA ILE A 216 -21.58 -7.31 4.71
C ILE A 216 -22.81 -7.81 3.95
N GLN A 217 -22.65 -8.26 2.70
CA GLN A 217 -23.73 -8.79 1.86
C GLN A 217 -24.37 -10.04 2.46
N ALA A 218 -23.59 -10.88 3.12
CA ALA A 218 -24.07 -12.07 3.81
C ALA A 218 -24.65 -11.77 5.22
N GLY A 219 -24.68 -10.52 5.68
CA GLY A 219 -25.14 -10.13 7.02
C GLY A 219 -24.25 -10.63 8.16
N ARG A 220 -23.04 -11.10 7.86
CA ARG A 220 -22.07 -11.60 8.85
C ARG A 220 -21.37 -10.48 9.62
N VAL A 221 -21.37 -9.27 9.09
CA VAL A 221 -20.98 -8.03 9.76
C VAL A 221 -21.94 -6.93 9.35
N LYS A 222 -22.12 -5.89 10.18
CA LYS A 222 -22.94 -4.71 9.86
C LYS A 222 -22.05 -3.54 9.46
N ALA A 223 -22.26 -2.95 8.28
CA ALA A 223 -21.65 -1.69 7.90
C ALA A 223 -22.47 -0.53 8.48
N LEU A 224 -21.85 0.33 9.27
CA LEU A 224 -22.49 1.51 9.85
C LEU A 224 -22.21 2.78 9.04
N ALA A 225 -21.05 2.87 8.41
CA ALA A 225 -20.68 4.01 7.57
C ALA A 225 -19.56 3.64 6.58
N VAL A 226 -19.47 4.40 5.49
CA VAL A 226 -18.26 4.46 4.66
C VAL A 226 -17.38 5.62 5.13
N LEU A 227 -16.04 5.44 5.07
CA LEU A 227 -15.11 6.41 5.62
C LEU A 227 -14.83 7.59 4.67
N SER A 228 -15.12 7.42 3.38
CA SER A 228 -15.00 8.48 2.37
C SER A 228 -16.19 9.46 2.44
N ALA A 229 -15.93 10.72 2.16
CA ALA A 229 -16.97 11.77 2.18
C ALA A 229 -18.05 11.58 1.09
N LYS A 230 -17.76 10.80 0.03
CA LYS A 230 -18.63 10.64 -1.15
C LYS A 230 -19.54 9.40 -1.13
N GLY A 231 -19.55 8.62 -0.05
CA GLY A 231 -20.25 7.34 -0.05
C GLY A 231 -19.51 6.26 -0.87
N ASN A 232 -20.16 5.09 -1.05
CA ASN A 232 -19.65 4.01 -1.89
C ASN A 232 -20.81 3.34 -2.66
N PRO A 233 -20.75 3.22 -4.00
CA PRO A 233 -21.80 2.60 -4.79
C PRO A 233 -22.07 1.13 -4.46
N GLU A 234 -21.06 0.39 -3.99
CA GLU A 234 -21.18 -1.04 -3.64
C GLU A 234 -21.81 -1.25 -2.24
N LEU A 235 -22.01 -0.17 -1.49
CA LEU A 235 -22.69 -0.15 -0.19
C LEU A 235 -23.85 0.84 -0.21
N PRO A 236 -24.89 0.61 -1.06
CA PRO A 236 -26.02 1.51 -1.18
C PRO A 236 -26.75 1.63 0.15
N GLY A 237 -27.09 2.86 0.54
CA GLY A 237 -27.79 3.14 1.80
C GLY A 237 -26.89 3.17 3.05
N VAL A 238 -25.59 2.86 2.93
CA VAL A 238 -24.63 3.06 4.02
C VAL A 238 -24.14 4.50 3.97
N PRO A 239 -24.38 5.32 5.04
CA PRO A 239 -24.06 6.75 5.04
C PRO A 239 -22.56 7.00 5.07
N ALA A 240 -22.14 8.21 4.71
CA ALA A 240 -20.77 8.66 4.95
C ALA A 240 -20.57 8.90 6.45
N LEU A 241 -19.40 8.51 6.98
CA LEU A 241 -19.06 8.75 8.39
C LEU A 241 -19.09 10.25 8.72
N ALA A 242 -18.75 11.09 7.74
CA ALA A 242 -18.79 12.55 7.84
C ALA A 242 -20.18 13.12 8.20
N GLU A 243 -21.26 12.41 7.91
CA GLU A 243 -22.62 12.83 8.25
C GLU A 243 -22.86 12.84 9.78
N THR A 244 -22.15 11.95 10.50
CA THR A 244 -22.21 11.89 11.97
C THR A 244 -20.98 12.50 12.63
N VAL A 245 -19.81 12.41 12.00
CA VAL A 245 -18.53 12.92 12.48
C VAL A 245 -18.00 13.94 11.45
N PRO A 246 -18.42 15.22 11.52
CA PRO A 246 -18.05 16.24 10.55
C PRO A 246 -16.53 16.37 10.37
N GLY A 247 -16.08 16.43 9.12
CA GLY A 247 -14.66 16.50 8.78
C GLY A 247 -13.94 15.16 8.77
N TYR A 248 -14.64 14.04 9.01
CA TYR A 248 -14.04 12.72 8.80
C TYR A 248 -14.03 12.37 7.31
N ASP A 249 -12.87 12.15 6.76
CA ASP A 249 -12.65 11.64 5.41
C ASP A 249 -11.38 10.82 5.40
N ALA A 250 -11.46 9.54 5.02
CA ALA A 250 -10.35 8.61 5.07
C ALA A 250 -10.39 7.62 3.92
N SER A 251 -9.26 7.49 3.27
CA SER A 251 -8.98 6.52 2.21
C SER A 251 -7.52 6.14 2.26
N SER A 252 -7.16 5.04 1.60
CA SER A 252 -5.77 4.66 1.38
C SER A 252 -5.52 4.52 -0.11
N TRP A 253 -4.29 4.69 -0.52
CA TRP A 253 -3.87 4.40 -1.89
C TRP A 253 -3.01 3.14 -1.92
N GLN A 254 -2.93 2.53 -3.10
CA GLN A 254 -2.13 1.34 -3.40
C GLN A 254 -1.12 1.70 -4.48
N GLY A 255 0.10 1.26 -4.34
CA GLY A 255 1.16 1.56 -5.28
C GLY A 255 2.10 0.40 -5.53
N PHE A 256 2.62 0.37 -6.75
CA PHE A 256 3.58 -0.60 -7.23
C PHE A 256 4.96 0.03 -7.27
N PHE A 257 5.96 -0.66 -6.72
CA PHE A 257 7.31 -0.16 -6.51
C PHE A 257 8.36 -1.18 -6.98
N ALA A 258 9.48 -0.67 -7.48
CA ALA A 258 10.71 -1.41 -7.65
C ALA A 258 11.75 -0.98 -6.60
N ARG A 259 12.85 -1.71 -6.47
CA ARG A 259 14.01 -1.28 -5.67
C ARG A 259 14.65 -0.02 -6.29
N ALA A 260 15.07 0.93 -5.48
CA ALA A 260 15.85 2.08 -5.97
C ALA A 260 17.14 1.60 -6.65
N GLY A 261 17.49 2.22 -7.80
CA GLY A 261 18.58 1.76 -8.65
C GLY A 261 18.17 0.72 -9.70
N THR A 262 16.93 0.23 -9.71
CA THR A 262 16.41 -0.57 -10.82
C THR A 262 16.53 0.22 -12.14
N PRO A 263 17.06 -0.37 -13.22
CA PRO A 263 17.25 0.32 -14.50
C PRO A 263 15.94 0.95 -14.99
N ARG A 264 16.01 2.20 -15.44
CA ARG A 264 14.85 2.97 -15.89
C ARG A 264 14.02 2.24 -16.96
N PRO A 265 14.61 1.55 -17.97
CA PRO A 265 13.84 0.79 -18.94
C PRO A 265 12.96 -0.30 -18.33
N ILE A 266 13.41 -0.94 -17.23
CA ILE A 266 12.61 -1.95 -16.51
C ILE A 266 11.39 -1.29 -15.85
N ILE A 267 11.58 -0.14 -15.18
CA ILE A 267 10.51 0.63 -14.55
C ILE A 267 9.49 1.06 -15.61
N ASP A 268 9.94 1.57 -16.75
CA ASP A 268 9.08 2.03 -17.83
C ASP A 268 8.31 0.86 -18.49
N THR A 269 8.94 -0.32 -18.65
CA THR A 269 8.29 -1.55 -19.13
C THR A 269 7.17 -2.00 -18.18
N LEU A 270 7.44 -2.05 -16.88
CA LEU A 270 6.43 -2.41 -15.87
C LEU A 270 5.28 -1.41 -15.85
N ASN A 271 5.58 -0.10 -15.84
CA ASN A 271 4.57 0.96 -15.88
C ASN A 271 3.70 0.87 -17.13
N ALA A 272 4.30 0.72 -18.32
CA ALA A 272 3.58 0.64 -19.58
C ALA A 272 2.61 -0.55 -19.61
N ALA A 273 3.06 -1.72 -19.15
CA ALA A 273 2.24 -2.93 -19.10
C ALA A 273 1.05 -2.77 -18.14
N LEU A 274 1.28 -2.26 -16.94
CA LEU A 274 0.21 -1.99 -15.98
C LEU A 274 -0.74 -0.91 -16.46
N ALA A 275 -0.23 0.22 -16.96
CA ALA A 275 -1.06 1.34 -17.43
C ALA A 275 -1.94 0.95 -18.63
N ALA A 276 -1.49 0.04 -19.49
CA ALA A 276 -2.31 -0.46 -20.60
C ALA A 276 -3.55 -1.22 -20.12
N ASP A 277 -3.45 -2.01 -19.04
CA ASP A 277 -4.60 -2.71 -18.45
C ASP A 277 -5.48 -1.78 -17.60
N PHE A 278 -4.88 -0.94 -16.77
CA PHE A 278 -5.62 -0.05 -15.86
C PHE A 278 -6.39 1.08 -16.57
N LYS A 279 -6.07 1.39 -17.82
CA LYS A 279 -6.85 2.29 -18.68
C LYS A 279 -8.13 1.65 -19.23
N ARG A 280 -8.27 0.33 -19.13
CA ARG A 280 -9.41 -0.39 -19.70
C ARG A 280 -10.65 -0.20 -18.83
N PRO A 281 -11.82 0.07 -19.43
CA PRO A 281 -13.08 0.17 -18.69
C PRO A 281 -13.40 -1.09 -17.86
N GLU A 282 -13.06 -2.28 -18.39
CA GLU A 282 -13.33 -3.56 -17.71
C GLU A 282 -12.53 -3.70 -16.42
N THR A 283 -11.29 -3.22 -16.41
CA THR A 283 -10.46 -3.20 -15.19
C THR A 283 -11.00 -2.21 -14.17
N ALA A 284 -11.40 -1.01 -14.62
CA ALA A 284 -12.02 -0.02 -13.75
C ALA A 284 -13.31 -0.56 -13.12
N GLU A 285 -14.17 -1.22 -13.93
CA GLU A 285 -15.42 -1.83 -13.46
C GLU A 285 -15.18 -2.98 -12.47
N ARG A 286 -14.21 -3.87 -12.77
CA ARG A 286 -13.83 -4.97 -11.88
C ARG A 286 -13.39 -4.44 -10.51
N PHE A 287 -12.56 -3.40 -10.47
CA PHE A 287 -12.11 -2.82 -9.20
C PHE A 287 -13.22 -2.03 -8.51
N ARG A 288 -14.04 -1.31 -9.26
CA ARG A 288 -15.21 -0.61 -8.72
C ARG A 288 -16.12 -1.59 -7.97
N ALA A 289 -16.44 -2.74 -8.56
CA ALA A 289 -17.25 -3.79 -7.93
C ALA A 289 -16.64 -4.36 -6.63
N LEU A 290 -15.36 -4.11 -6.39
CA LEU A 290 -14.66 -4.46 -5.16
C LEU A 290 -14.53 -3.25 -4.20
N GLY A 291 -15.08 -2.08 -4.52
CA GLY A 291 -14.91 -0.87 -3.72
C GLY A 291 -13.52 -0.23 -3.83
N ILE A 292 -12.82 -0.48 -4.94
CA ILE A 292 -11.53 0.13 -5.27
C ILE A 292 -11.71 1.05 -6.47
N VAL A 293 -11.13 2.23 -6.42
CA VAL A 293 -11.05 3.14 -7.57
C VAL A 293 -9.71 2.92 -8.26
N ALA A 294 -9.73 2.26 -9.41
CA ALA A 294 -8.51 2.03 -10.22
C ALA A 294 -7.86 3.36 -10.59
N GLN A 295 -6.55 3.41 -10.52
CA GLN A 295 -5.72 4.56 -10.86
C GLN A 295 -4.58 4.10 -11.77
N TRP A 296 -4.07 5.02 -12.57
CA TRP A 296 -2.85 4.82 -13.34
C TRP A 296 -2.17 6.16 -13.57
N ASN A 297 -0.86 6.19 -13.53
CA ASN A 297 -0.05 7.38 -13.79
C ASN A 297 1.37 6.96 -14.19
N THR A 298 2.18 7.95 -14.54
CA THR A 298 3.61 7.74 -14.79
C THR A 298 4.39 7.59 -13.49
N PRO A 299 5.60 7.00 -13.52
CA PRO A 299 6.47 6.93 -12.34
C PRO A 299 6.79 8.31 -11.74
N ALA A 300 6.92 9.35 -12.56
CA ALA A 300 7.19 10.72 -12.11
C ALA A 300 5.99 11.34 -11.39
N GLU A 301 4.78 11.17 -11.93
CA GLU A 301 3.54 11.62 -11.28
C GLU A 301 3.30 10.88 -9.98
N PHE A 302 3.62 9.58 -9.92
CA PHE A 302 3.50 8.82 -8.67
C PHE A 302 4.53 9.28 -7.63
N ALA A 303 5.76 9.60 -8.02
CA ALA A 303 6.76 10.17 -7.12
C ALA A 303 6.30 11.52 -6.53
N ALA A 304 5.72 12.40 -7.35
CA ALA A 304 5.15 13.67 -6.90
C ALA A 304 3.98 13.45 -5.93
N PHE A 305 3.08 12.53 -6.25
CA PHE A 305 1.96 12.14 -5.39
C PHE A 305 2.45 11.63 -4.01
N ILE A 306 3.46 10.74 -3.97
CA ILE A 306 4.05 10.24 -2.73
C ILE A 306 4.56 11.38 -1.86
N THR A 307 5.27 12.34 -2.45
CA THR A 307 5.83 13.50 -1.74
C THR A 307 4.72 14.32 -1.09
N GLU A 308 3.65 14.62 -1.84
CA GLU A 308 2.49 15.34 -1.33
C GLU A 308 1.77 14.57 -0.21
N GLN A 309 1.53 13.28 -0.41
CA GLN A 309 0.83 12.43 0.56
C GLN A 309 1.64 12.22 1.84
N SER A 310 2.96 12.12 1.75
CA SER A 310 3.84 12.02 2.93
C SER A 310 3.73 13.25 3.81
N ALA A 311 3.78 14.45 3.22
CA ALA A 311 3.62 15.70 3.94
C ALA A 311 2.25 15.83 4.63
N LYS A 312 1.17 15.38 3.97
CA LYS A 312 -0.19 15.35 4.54
C LYS A 312 -0.32 14.30 5.65
N GLY A 313 0.20 13.09 5.43
CA GLY A 313 0.11 11.96 6.35
C GLY A 313 0.73 12.26 7.71
N GLY A 314 1.91 12.86 7.74
CA GLY A 314 2.55 13.27 8.99
C GLY A 314 1.74 14.28 9.81
N LYS A 315 0.98 15.19 9.15
CA LYS A 315 0.05 16.10 9.85
C LYS A 315 -1.14 15.35 10.46
N VAL A 316 -1.72 14.40 9.71
CA VAL A 316 -2.87 13.60 10.16
C VAL A 316 -2.51 12.74 11.37
N ILE A 317 -1.35 12.07 11.36
CA ILE A 317 -0.89 11.22 12.47
C ILE A 317 -0.69 12.05 13.73
N ARG A 318 -0.02 13.19 13.64
CA ARG A 318 0.15 14.11 14.79
C ARG A 318 -1.18 14.63 15.31
N ALA A 319 -2.11 15.02 14.44
CA ALA A 319 -3.45 15.48 14.84
C ALA A 319 -4.31 14.39 15.48
N ALA A 320 -4.04 13.10 15.16
CA ALA A 320 -4.70 11.96 15.80
C ALA A 320 -4.10 11.59 17.17
N GLY A 321 -3.06 12.30 17.63
CA GLY A 321 -2.40 12.01 18.93
C GLY A 321 -1.62 10.70 18.93
N ILE A 322 -1.24 10.19 17.77
CA ILE A 322 -0.46 8.95 17.65
C ILE A 322 1.01 9.31 17.84
N GLU A 323 1.61 8.85 18.92
CA GLU A 323 3.04 9.01 19.19
C GLU A 323 3.86 7.85 18.64
N PRO A 324 5.10 8.11 18.15
CA PRO A 324 5.98 7.03 17.67
C PRO A 324 6.36 6.05 18.80
N GLU A 325 6.10 4.78 18.56
CA GLU A 325 6.45 3.67 19.47
C GLU A 325 7.88 3.12 19.22
#